data_08013412ca212ea8bca23ee8c2d1acfb
#
_entry.id   08013412ca212ea8bca23ee8c2d1acfb
#
_cell.length_a   1.000
_cell.length_b   1.000
_cell.length_c   1.000
_cell.angle_alpha   90.00
_cell.angle_beta   90.00
_cell.angle_gamma   90.00
#
_symmetry.space_group_name_H-M   'P 1'
#
loop_
_entity.id
_entity.type
_entity.pdbx_description
1 polymer ?
#
loop_
_entity_poly.entity_id
_entity_poly.type
_entity_poly.pdbx_seq_one_letter_code
_entity_poly.pdbx_strand_id
1 'polypeptide(L)'
;MLTLTSACIAHHTTILTECTTSASSQTSSLASLILPKIQHSTPQKLTYTHGTNHIHYIAESPSEHPEHPSAGGLTFLVIAESSLGRRIPFGFLFEIRKRFFEAFPEGSEFADMPNYGAASFNQDLRGLMVDYGTTAGGQNDAISTAKREIDDVRGIMTRNIEGLLERGERLDLLVDKTDRLGGSAREFRVRSRDLKRRMWWKNVKLMGLLAVVVILIIFTIVMATK
;
A
#
# COMPACT_ATOMS: atom_id res chain seq x y z
N MET A 1 19.97 -13.95 2.75
CA MET A 1 18.73 -14.08 1.97
C MET A 1 18.32 -12.68 1.58
N LEU A 2 18.31 -12.36 0.30
CA LEU A 2 17.98 -11.01 -0.19
C LEU A 2 16.48 -10.76 0.00
N THR A 3 16.06 -9.72 0.72
CA THR A 3 14.65 -9.57 1.07
C THR A 3 14.16 -8.13 0.93
N LEU A 4 12.89 -8.02 0.51
CA LEU A 4 12.07 -6.84 0.76
C LEU A 4 11.55 -6.95 2.20
N THR A 5 11.91 -6.00 3.06
CA THR A 5 11.63 -6.10 4.49
C THR A 5 10.28 -5.52 4.90
N SER A 6 9.87 -4.44 4.25
CA SER A 6 8.57 -3.79 4.48
C SER A 6 8.12 -3.05 3.24
N ALA A 7 6.81 -3.00 3.02
CA ALA A 7 6.21 -2.17 1.99
C ALA A 7 4.91 -1.55 2.51
N CYS A 8 4.61 -0.34 2.06
CA CYS A 8 3.35 0.33 2.35
C CYS A 8 2.87 1.17 1.16
N ILE A 9 1.55 1.37 1.12
CA ILE A 9 0.90 2.33 0.24
C ILE A 9 0.20 3.32 1.15
N ALA A 10 0.45 4.60 0.93
CA ALA A 10 -0.10 5.67 1.74
C ALA A 10 -0.69 6.77 0.85
N HIS A 11 -1.68 7.49 1.37
CA HIS A 11 -2.15 8.76 0.84
C HIS A 11 -1.65 9.87 1.78
N HIS A 12 -0.68 10.66 1.31
CA HIS A 12 0.09 11.58 2.16
C HIS A 12 0.66 10.85 3.40
N THR A 13 0.15 11.16 4.60
CA THR A 13 0.58 10.56 5.86
C THR A 13 -0.27 9.38 6.31
N THR A 14 -1.41 9.14 5.65
CA THR A 14 -2.37 8.08 5.99
C THR A 14 -1.95 6.77 5.33
N ILE A 15 -1.57 5.77 6.12
CA ILE A 15 -1.20 4.45 5.60
C ILE A 15 -2.48 3.70 5.24
N LEU A 16 -2.66 3.38 3.95
CA LEU A 16 -3.81 2.66 3.43
C LEU A 16 -3.65 1.13 3.53
N THR A 17 -2.43 0.65 3.34
CA THR A 17 -2.07 -0.76 3.44
C THR A 17 -0.57 -0.88 3.74
N GLU A 18 -0.18 -1.87 4.53
CA GLU A 18 1.23 -2.15 4.80
C GLU A 18 1.45 -3.65 5.04
N CYS A 19 2.65 -4.11 4.70
CA CYS A 19 3.10 -5.46 4.98
C CYS A 19 4.57 -5.44 5.39
N THR A 20 4.91 -6.24 6.40
CA THR A 20 6.28 -6.42 6.88
C THR A 20 6.62 -7.90 6.91
N THR A 21 7.76 -8.28 6.34
CA THR A 21 8.27 -9.65 6.34
C THR A 21 9.16 -9.95 7.56
N SER A 22 9.70 -8.90 8.18
CA SER A 22 10.54 -8.99 9.37
C SER A 22 9.77 -8.50 10.61
N ALA A 23 9.95 -9.16 11.74
CA ALA A 23 9.41 -8.75 13.03
C ALA A 23 10.10 -7.50 13.63
N SER A 24 11.04 -6.87 12.91
CA SER A 24 11.73 -5.68 13.41
C SER A 24 10.81 -4.45 13.33
N SER A 25 10.52 -3.87 14.47
CA SER A 25 9.70 -2.65 14.64
C SER A 25 10.28 -1.41 13.94
N GLN A 26 11.57 -1.42 13.61
CA GLN A 26 12.28 -0.29 13.02
C GLN A 26 11.79 0.08 11.60
N THR A 27 11.34 -0.89 10.81
CA THR A 27 10.93 -0.64 9.42
C THR A 27 9.63 0.14 9.29
N SER A 28 8.62 -0.14 10.12
CA SER A 28 7.36 0.63 10.13
C SER A 28 7.59 2.07 10.61
N SER A 29 8.53 2.27 11.54
CA SER A 29 8.89 3.60 12.03
C SER A 29 9.53 4.46 10.95
N LEU A 30 10.35 3.87 10.07
CA LEU A 30 10.98 4.58 8.95
C LEU A 30 9.95 5.10 7.94
N ALA A 31 8.94 4.31 7.59
CA ALA A 31 7.87 4.77 6.70
C ALA A 31 7.14 5.98 7.30
N SER A 32 6.77 5.91 8.58
CA SER A 32 6.07 7.01 9.27
C SER A 32 6.88 8.30 9.37
N LEU A 33 8.22 8.22 9.36
CA LEU A 33 9.10 9.39 9.38
C LEU A 33 9.26 10.03 8.00
N ILE A 34 9.22 9.21 6.94
CA ILE A 34 9.47 9.68 5.58
C ILE A 34 8.20 10.25 4.95
N LEU A 35 7.05 9.60 5.16
CA LEU A 35 5.79 10.00 4.53
C LEU A 35 5.47 11.49 4.69
N PRO A 36 5.63 12.14 5.86
CA PRO A 36 5.36 13.58 6.01
C PRO A 36 6.32 14.49 5.23
N LYS A 37 7.48 13.96 4.82
CA LYS A 37 8.52 14.73 4.11
C LYS A 37 8.40 14.59 2.58
N ILE A 38 7.53 13.70 2.08
CA ILE A 38 7.30 13.50 0.65
C ILE A 38 6.39 14.61 0.13
N GLN A 39 6.86 15.26 -0.95
CA GLN A 39 6.08 16.29 -1.63
C GLN A 39 5.40 15.68 -2.86
N HIS A 40 4.13 15.98 -3.04
CA HIS A 40 3.31 15.50 -4.15
C HIS A 40 3.07 16.56 -5.24
N SER A 41 3.79 17.68 -5.20
CA SER A 41 3.67 18.74 -6.21
C SER A 41 4.13 18.31 -7.59
N THR A 42 5.07 17.37 -7.65
CA THR A 42 5.59 16.76 -8.88
C THR A 42 5.80 15.26 -8.65
N PRO A 43 5.71 14.42 -9.70
CA PRO A 43 5.99 12.99 -9.57
C PRO A 43 7.41 12.76 -9.08
N GLN A 44 7.60 11.88 -8.13
CA GLN A 44 8.92 11.60 -7.56
C GLN A 44 9.22 10.11 -7.53
N LYS A 45 10.45 9.77 -7.92
CA LYS A 45 11.06 8.45 -7.76
C LYS A 45 12.39 8.64 -7.07
N LEU A 46 12.52 8.14 -5.84
CA LEU A 46 13.67 8.46 -5.01
C LEU A 46 14.06 7.28 -4.11
N THR A 47 15.34 7.25 -3.74
CA THR A 47 15.90 6.28 -2.80
C THR A 47 16.53 7.02 -1.63
N TYR A 48 16.17 6.66 -0.41
CA TYR A 48 16.92 7.02 0.80
C TYR A 48 17.76 5.86 1.28
N THR A 49 19.00 6.13 1.71
CA THR A 49 19.88 5.15 2.34
C THR A 49 19.84 5.30 3.85
N HIS A 50 19.72 4.18 4.57
CA HIS A 50 19.77 4.11 6.02
C HIS A 50 20.48 2.83 6.47
N GLY A 51 21.74 2.93 6.86
CA GLY A 51 22.55 1.77 7.20
C GLY A 51 22.62 0.75 6.05
N THR A 52 22.21 -0.48 6.34
CA THR A 52 22.15 -1.59 5.36
C THR A 52 20.84 -1.63 4.60
N ASN A 53 19.89 -0.76 4.90
CA ASN A 53 18.58 -0.70 4.26
C ASN A 53 18.48 0.50 3.32
N HIS A 54 17.79 0.30 2.22
CA HIS A 54 17.37 1.36 1.31
C HIS A 54 15.86 1.48 1.32
N ILE A 55 15.38 2.72 1.33
CA ILE A 55 13.96 3.05 1.25
C ILE A 55 13.72 3.63 -0.15
N HIS A 56 12.95 2.92 -0.94
CA HIS A 56 12.59 3.33 -2.29
C HIS A 56 11.13 3.74 -2.31
N TYR A 57 10.80 4.81 -3.03
CA TYR A 57 9.41 5.19 -3.19
C TYR A 57 9.12 5.79 -4.57
N ILE A 58 7.85 5.68 -4.95
CA ILE A 58 7.21 6.40 -6.04
C ILE A 58 6.10 7.23 -5.41
N ALA A 59 6.13 8.54 -5.59
CA ALA A 59 5.06 9.43 -5.18
C ALA A 59 4.36 9.96 -6.42
N GLU A 60 3.06 9.75 -6.48
CA GLU A 60 2.18 10.31 -7.51
C GLU A 60 2.00 11.81 -7.30
N SER A 61 1.57 12.49 -8.35
CA SER A 61 1.21 13.91 -8.26
C SER A 61 -0.12 14.18 -8.96
N PRO A 62 -0.83 15.26 -8.59
CA PRO A 62 -2.07 15.64 -9.27
C PRO A 62 -1.89 15.91 -10.77
N SER A 63 -0.67 16.23 -11.22
CA SER A 63 -0.37 16.43 -12.64
C SER A 63 -0.42 15.14 -13.47
N GLU A 64 -0.22 13.99 -12.84
CA GLU A 64 -0.37 12.67 -13.49
C GLU A 64 -1.81 12.19 -13.49
N HIS A 65 -2.66 12.73 -12.62
CA HIS A 65 -4.06 12.33 -12.42
C HIS A 65 -5.00 13.55 -12.48
N PRO A 66 -5.10 14.28 -13.62
CA PRO A 66 -5.85 15.53 -13.70
C PRO A 66 -7.35 15.35 -13.46
N GLU A 67 -7.91 14.18 -13.83
CA GLU A 67 -9.32 13.85 -13.61
C GLU A 67 -9.61 13.31 -12.20
N HIS A 68 -8.58 12.79 -11.52
CA HIS A 68 -8.67 12.15 -10.21
C HIS A 68 -7.59 12.66 -9.25
N PRO A 69 -7.64 13.93 -8.81
CA PRO A 69 -6.57 14.54 -8.00
C PRO A 69 -6.27 13.79 -6.70
N SER A 70 -7.24 13.05 -6.16
CA SER A 70 -7.06 12.23 -4.96
C SER A 70 -5.97 11.14 -5.16
N ALA A 71 -5.85 10.59 -6.37
CA ALA A 71 -4.79 9.64 -6.70
C ALA A 71 -3.39 10.27 -6.66
N GLY A 72 -3.29 11.57 -6.92
CA GLY A 72 -2.02 12.33 -6.89
C GLY A 72 -1.39 12.46 -5.52
N GLY A 73 -2.08 12.08 -4.43
CA GLY A 73 -1.53 12.03 -3.07
C GLY A 73 -0.95 10.67 -2.68
N LEU A 74 -0.97 9.69 -3.59
CA LEU A 74 -0.51 8.34 -3.29
C LEU A 74 1.02 8.23 -3.27
N THR A 75 1.52 7.44 -2.34
CA THR A 75 2.93 7.02 -2.25
C THR A 75 3.00 5.50 -2.13
N PHE A 76 3.79 4.90 -3.01
CA PHE A 76 4.18 3.49 -2.96
C PHE A 76 5.61 3.41 -2.42
N LEU A 77 5.81 2.76 -1.28
CA LEU A 77 7.08 2.73 -0.57
C LEU A 77 7.48 1.30 -0.25
N VAL A 78 8.77 0.99 -0.42
CA VAL A 78 9.38 -0.29 -0.04
C VAL A 78 10.71 -0.07 0.65
N ILE A 79 10.95 -0.85 1.70
CA ILE A 79 12.24 -0.94 2.39
C ILE A 79 12.86 -2.28 2.02
N ALA A 80 14.09 -2.22 1.54
CA ALA A 80 14.83 -3.37 1.03
C ALA A 80 16.27 -3.36 1.54
N GLU A 81 16.89 -4.53 1.61
CA GLU A 81 18.33 -4.62 1.84
C GLU A 81 19.10 -3.98 0.67
N SER A 82 20.17 -3.26 0.98
CA SER A 82 21.02 -2.56 -0.01
C SER A 82 21.57 -3.49 -1.11
N SER A 83 21.73 -4.77 -0.78
CA SER A 83 22.19 -5.83 -1.68
C SER A 83 21.27 -6.12 -2.86
N LEU A 84 19.96 -5.82 -2.76
CA LEU A 84 19.00 -5.93 -3.87
C LEU A 84 19.18 -4.85 -4.95
N GLY A 85 19.99 -3.82 -4.68
CA GLY A 85 20.15 -2.69 -5.58
C GLY A 85 18.86 -1.89 -5.73
N ARG A 86 18.67 -1.27 -6.92
CA ARG A 86 17.47 -0.44 -7.18
C ARG A 86 16.46 -1.10 -8.12
N ARG A 87 16.93 -1.94 -9.04
CA ARG A 87 16.08 -2.50 -10.10
C ARG A 87 14.95 -3.36 -9.54
N ILE A 88 15.26 -4.24 -8.60
CA ILE A 88 14.26 -5.13 -7.99
C ILE A 88 13.24 -4.34 -7.17
N PRO A 89 13.64 -3.44 -6.24
CA PRO A 89 12.67 -2.62 -5.51
C PRO A 89 11.80 -1.73 -6.39
N PHE A 90 12.35 -1.09 -7.44
CA PHE A 90 11.54 -0.27 -8.33
C PHE A 90 10.62 -1.10 -9.22
N GLY A 91 11.07 -2.26 -9.72
CA GLY A 91 10.19 -3.19 -10.43
C GLY A 91 9.02 -3.65 -9.57
N PHE A 92 9.29 -3.94 -8.28
CA PHE A 92 8.23 -4.22 -7.31
C PHE A 92 7.28 -3.03 -7.12
N LEU A 93 7.81 -1.80 -6.98
CA LEU A 93 6.99 -0.60 -6.83
C LEU A 93 6.06 -0.35 -8.02
N PHE A 94 6.54 -0.57 -9.25
CA PHE A 94 5.69 -0.46 -10.44
C PHE A 94 4.59 -1.52 -10.47
N GLU A 95 4.93 -2.75 -10.10
CA GLU A 95 3.94 -3.83 -10.08
C GLU A 95 2.87 -3.60 -9.01
N ILE A 96 3.25 -3.18 -7.78
CA ILE A 96 2.24 -2.89 -6.75
C ILE A 96 1.38 -1.67 -7.12
N ARG A 97 1.98 -0.64 -7.75
CA ARG A 97 1.24 0.51 -8.27
C ARG A 97 0.16 0.08 -9.26
N LYS A 98 0.55 -0.71 -10.26
CA LYS A 98 -0.35 -1.23 -11.28
C LYS A 98 -1.49 -2.03 -10.64
N ARG A 99 -1.18 -3.04 -9.82
CA ARG A 99 -2.19 -3.89 -9.17
C ARG A 99 -3.07 -3.13 -8.18
N PHE A 100 -2.52 -2.12 -7.54
CA PHE A 100 -3.30 -1.29 -6.64
C PHE A 100 -4.36 -0.51 -7.39
N PHE A 101 -4.04 0.11 -8.52
CA PHE A 101 -5.01 0.80 -9.37
C PHE A 101 -6.01 -0.16 -10.07
N GLU A 102 -5.62 -1.42 -10.32
CA GLU A 102 -6.58 -2.45 -10.77
C GLU A 102 -7.60 -2.80 -9.68
N ALA A 103 -7.16 -2.86 -8.41
CA ALA A 103 -8.03 -3.16 -7.26
C ALA A 103 -8.83 -1.94 -6.76
N PHE A 104 -8.25 -0.76 -6.86
CA PHE A 104 -8.81 0.54 -6.45
C PHE A 104 -8.64 1.52 -7.61
N PRO A 105 -9.64 1.68 -8.49
CA PRO A 105 -9.56 2.60 -9.63
C PRO A 105 -9.21 4.02 -9.19
N GLU A 106 -8.56 4.78 -10.08
CA GLU A 106 -8.09 6.16 -9.81
C GLU A 106 -9.21 7.09 -9.32
N GLY A 107 -10.45 6.86 -9.74
CA GLY A 107 -11.64 7.58 -9.26
C GLY A 107 -12.05 7.27 -7.82
N SER A 108 -11.30 6.43 -7.09
CA SER A 108 -11.53 6.20 -5.67
C SER A 108 -11.12 7.42 -4.85
N GLU A 109 -11.92 7.78 -3.84
CA GLU A 109 -11.62 8.90 -2.93
C GLU A 109 -10.57 8.48 -1.89
N PHE A 110 -9.29 8.41 -2.31
CA PHE A 110 -8.20 8.00 -1.44
C PHE A 110 -7.97 8.95 -0.26
N ALA A 111 -8.31 10.23 -0.44
CA ALA A 111 -8.21 11.24 0.60
C ALA A 111 -9.11 10.95 1.81
N ASP A 112 -10.28 10.36 1.57
CA ASP A 112 -11.27 10.04 2.60
C ASP A 112 -11.10 8.64 3.18
N MET A 113 -10.14 7.85 2.65
CA MET A 113 -9.87 6.52 3.19
C MET A 113 -9.26 6.61 4.60
N PRO A 114 -9.79 5.87 5.57
CA PRO A 114 -9.19 5.78 6.89
C PRO A 114 -7.86 5.02 6.83
N ASN A 115 -7.06 5.13 7.91
CA ASN A 115 -5.90 4.25 8.09
C ASN A 115 -6.32 2.79 7.86
N TYR A 116 -5.51 2.08 7.05
CA TYR A 116 -5.77 0.69 6.62
C TYR A 116 -7.07 0.51 5.83
N GLY A 117 -7.56 1.57 5.17
CA GLY A 117 -8.76 1.52 4.32
C GLY A 117 -8.64 0.55 3.14
N ALA A 118 -7.42 0.32 2.66
CA ALA A 118 -7.10 -0.65 1.60
C ALA A 118 -6.49 -1.97 2.13
N ALA A 119 -6.82 -2.37 3.36
CA ALA A 119 -6.29 -3.59 3.99
C ALA A 119 -6.62 -4.89 3.22
N SER A 120 -7.62 -4.89 2.34
CA SER A 120 -7.90 -6.02 1.44
C SER A 120 -6.73 -6.34 0.51
N PHE A 121 -5.90 -5.34 0.18
CA PHE A 121 -4.72 -5.50 -0.66
C PHE A 121 -3.50 -6.10 0.07
N ASN A 122 -3.54 -6.24 1.39
CA ASN A 122 -2.40 -6.74 2.18
C ASN A 122 -1.92 -8.14 1.74
N GLN A 123 -2.83 -9.00 1.30
CA GLN A 123 -2.47 -10.34 0.86
C GLN A 123 -1.69 -10.31 -0.44
N ASP A 124 -2.12 -9.50 -1.41
CA ASP A 124 -1.43 -9.31 -2.68
C ASP A 124 -0.07 -8.66 -2.48
N LEU A 125 -0.02 -7.62 -1.63
CA LEU A 125 1.22 -6.94 -1.26
C LEU A 125 2.24 -7.92 -0.66
N ARG A 126 1.80 -8.79 0.24
CA ARG A 126 2.65 -9.81 0.87
C ARG A 126 3.15 -10.84 -0.13
N GLY A 127 2.27 -11.35 -1.00
CA GLY A 127 2.64 -12.30 -2.05
C GLY A 127 3.74 -11.73 -2.94
N LEU A 128 3.55 -10.51 -3.43
CA LEU A 128 4.54 -9.81 -4.26
C LEU A 128 5.87 -9.56 -3.53
N MET A 129 5.83 -9.17 -2.24
CA MET A 129 7.05 -8.98 -1.46
C MET A 129 7.88 -10.26 -1.35
N VAL A 130 7.24 -11.41 -1.17
CA VAL A 130 7.92 -12.70 -1.12
C VAL A 130 8.48 -13.05 -2.49
N ASP A 131 7.68 -12.95 -3.55
CA ASP A 131 8.09 -13.32 -4.91
C ASP A 131 9.28 -12.47 -5.38
N TYR A 132 9.18 -11.16 -5.27
CA TYR A 132 10.21 -10.21 -5.73
C TYR A 132 11.43 -10.17 -4.81
N GLY A 133 11.24 -10.45 -3.51
CA GLY A 133 12.32 -10.45 -2.53
C GLY A 133 13.17 -11.72 -2.52
N THR A 134 12.61 -12.87 -2.89
CA THR A 134 13.27 -14.16 -2.64
C THR A 134 13.40 -15.07 -3.86
N THR A 135 12.50 -14.99 -4.84
CA THR A 135 12.50 -15.89 -5.98
C THR A 135 13.30 -15.35 -7.16
N ALA A 136 14.08 -16.19 -7.82
CA ALA A 136 14.81 -15.78 -9.02
C ALA A 136 13.86 -15.33 -10.16
N GLY A 137 12.70 -15.99 -10.28
CA GLY A 137 11.66 -15.62 -11.24
C GLY A 137 11.10 -14.23 -10.99
N GLY A 138 10.65 -13.96 -9.76
CA GLY A 138 10.13 -12.65 -9.36
C GLY A 138 11.16 -11.52 -9.51
N GLN A 139 12.44 -11.80 -9.17
CA GLN A 139 13.51 -10.82 -9.37
C GLN A 139 13.76 -10.51 -10.86
N ASN A 140 13.70 -11.50 -11.72
CA ASN A 140 13.83 -11.29 -13.17
C ASN A 140 12.63 -10.49 -13.73
N ASP A 141 11.42 -10.77 -13.25
CA ASP A 141 10.22 -10.02 -13.62
C ASP A 141 10.32 -8.57 -13.14
N ALA A 142 10.79 -8.33 -11.89
CA ALA A 142 11.04 -7.00 -11.38
C ALA A 142 12.04 -6.22 -12.25
N ILE A 143 13.13 -6.86 -12.65
CA ILE A 143 14.15 -6.24 -13.50
C ILE A 143 13.58 -5.91 -14.89
N SER A 144 12.77 -6.80 -15.45
CA SER A 144 12.14 -6.57 -16.76
C SER A 144 11.09 -5.46 -16.70
N THR A 145 10.31 -5.39 -15.63
CA THR A 145 9.34 -4.32 -15.38
C THR A 145 10.03 -2.99 -15.19
N ALA A 146 11.07 -2.94 -14.35
CA ALA A 146 11.86 -1.72 -14.16
C ALA A 146 12.47 -1.18 -15.46
N LYS A 147 12.94 -2.06 -16.34
CA LYS A 147 13.46 -1.66 -17.64
C LYS A 147 12.42 -1.07 -18.58
N ARG A 148 11.17 -1.54 -18.52
CA ARG A 148 10.07 -1.02 -19.34
C ARG A 148 9.56 0.33 -18.86
N GLU A 149 9.50 0.52 -17.55
CA GLU A 149 8.92 1.72 -16.92
C GLU A 149 9.95 2.85 -16.76
N ILE A 150 11.24 2.52 -16.69
CA ILE A 150 12.32 3.49 -16.55
C ILE A 150 13.48 3.06 -17.44
N ASP A 151 13.84 3.87 -18.43
CA ASP A 151 14.99 3.63 -19.32
C ASP A 151 16.30 3.51 -18.53
N ASP A 152 16.45 4.29 -17.45
CA ASP A 152 17.62 4.20 -16.56
C ASP A 152 17.25 4.41 -15.07
N VAL A 153 17.06 3.30 -14.35
CA VAL A 153 16.93 3.31 -12.87
C VAL A 153 18.18 3.92 -12.19
N ARG A 154 19.33 4.03 -12.91
CA ARG A 154 20.54 4.68 -12.39
C ARG A 154 20.35 6.18 -12.20
N GLY A 155 19.50 6.81 -13.01
CA GLY A 155 19.16 8.22 -12.90
C GLY A 155 18.33 8.59 -11.67
N ILE A 156 17.75 7.61 -10.94
CA ILE A 156 17.00 7.88 -9.74
C ILE A 156 17.92 8.42 -8.64
N MET A 157 17.56 9.57 -8.09
CA MET A 157 18.34 10.21 -7.03
C MET A 157 18.42 9.34 -5.79
N THR A 158 19.61 9.26 -5.20
CA THR A 158 19.84 8.63 -3.90
C THR A 158 20.27 9.69 -2.90
N ARG A 159 19.63 9.73 -1.74
CA ARG A 159 19.93 10.66 -0.65
C ARG A 159 20.12 9.87 0.64
N ASN A 160 20.93 10.41 1.57
CA ASN A 160 21.00 9.86 2.92
C ASN A 160 19.77 10.33 3.72
N ILE A 161 19.11 9.42 4.42
CA ILE A 161 17.94 9.74 5.26
C ILE A 161 18.31 10.72 6.39
N GLU A 162 19.54 10.69 6.87
CA GLU A 162 20.02 11.59 7.92
C GLU A 162 19.91 13.07 7.56
N GLY A 163 19.99 13.39 6.25
CA GLY A 163 19.79 14.75 5.77
C GLY A 163 18.33 15.18 5.73
N LEU A 164 17.39 14.22 5.81
CA LEU A 164 15.95 14.46 5.83
C LEU A 164 15.42 14.66 7.26
N LEU A 165 16.08 14.00 8.23
CA LEU A 165 15.65 13.95 9.63
C LEU A 165 16.15 15.16 10.41
N GLU A 166 15.29 15.77 11.18
CA GLU A 166 15.67 16.81 12.13
C GLU A 166 16.46 16.21 13.32
N ARG A 167 17.24 17.06 14.01
CA ARG A 167 18.16 16.62 15.07
C ARG A 167 17.46 15.85 16.21
N GLY A 168 16.17 16.12 16.47
CA GLY A 168 15.36 15.42 17.47
C GLY A 168 14.79 14.10 16.98
N GLU A 169 14.55 13.93 15.68
CA GLU A 169 13.98 12.72 15.08
C GLU A 169 14.99 11.55 15.06
N ARG A 170 16.30 11.85 15.08
CA ARG A 170 17.38 10.85 15.15
C ARG A 170 17.38 10.04 16.43
N LEU A 171 16.93 10.62 17.53
CA LEU A 171 16.85 9.96 18.84
C LEU A 171 15.66 8.99 18.92
N ASP A 172 14.55 9.30 18.25
CA ASP A 172 13.35 8.46 18.23
C ASP A 172 13.52 7.17 17.42
N LEU A 173 14.48 7.12 16.48
CA LEU A 173 14.84 5.90 15.74
C LEU A 173 15.57 4.87 16.63
N LEU A 174 16.21 5.33 17.70
CA LEU A 174 16.97 4.50 18.64
C LEU A 174 16.16 4.09 19.88
N VAL A 175 15.05 4.79 20.16
CA VAL A 175 14.17 4.47 21.28
C VAL A 175 13.06 3.56 20.79
N ASP A 176 13.13 2.34 21.23
CA ASP A 176 12.19 1.25 21.04
C ASP A 176 10.72 1.70 21.28
N LYS A 177 9.97 1.94 20.21
CA LYS A 177 8.51 2.10 20.28
C LYS A 177 7.83 0.73 20.35
N THR A 178 8.23 -0.10 21.29
CA THR A 178 7.64 -1.43 21.56
C THR A 178 6.18 -1.32 21.97
N ASP A 179 5.72 -0.18 22.44
CA ASP A 179 4.36 0.00 22.97
C ASP A 179 3.26 0.25 21.91
N ARG A 180 3.61 0.67 20.70
CA ARG A 180 2.59 0.93 19.65
C ARG A 180 2.19 -0.29 18.83
N LEU A 181 3.01 -1.32 18.77
CA LEU A 181 2.72 -2.55 18.02
C LEU A 181 1.66 -3.43 18.69
N GLY A 182 1.50 -3.35 20.01
CA GLY A 182 0.43 -4.04 20.72
C GLY A 182 -0.97 -3.47 20.45
N GLY A 183 -1.05 -2.16 20.12
CA GLY A 183 -2.29 -1.46 19.79
C GLY A 183 -2.79 -1.71 18.38
N SER A 184 -1.89 -1.62 17.38
CA SER A 184 -2.27 -1.70 15.96
C SER A 184 -2.75 -3.10 15.54
N ALA A 185 -2.14 -4.17 16.04
CA ALA A 185 -2.61 -5.53 15.77
C ALA A 185 -4.00 -5.82 16.39
N ARG A 186 -4.31 -5.19 17.51
CA ARG A 186 -5.62 -5.31 18.19
C ARG A 186 -6.67 -4.43 17.48
N GLU A 187 -6.31 -3.24 17.07
CA GLU A 187 -7.17 -2.30 16.35
C GLU A 187 -7.47 -2.79 14.93
N PHE A 188 -6.50 -3.43 14.26
CA PHE A 188 -6.67 -4.12 12.99
C PHE A 188 -7.70 -5.26 13.07
N ARG A 189 -7.67 -6.06 14.15
CA ARG A 189 -8.62 -7.15 14.37
C ARG A 189 -10.05 -6.67 14.59
N VAL A 190 -10.23 -5.53 15.25
CA VAL A 190 -11.54 -4.94 15.55
C VAL A 190 -12.12 -4.27 14.29
N ARG A 191 -11.35 -3.46 13.55
CA ARG A 191 -11.82 -2.76 12.35
C ARG A 191 -12.07 -3.69 11.15
N SER A 192 -11.28 -4.74 10.99
CA SER A 192 -11.53 -5.77 9.96
C SER A 192 -12.87 -6.49 10.16
N ARG A 193 -13.34 -6.63 11.40
CA ARG A 193 -14.67 -7.15 11.72
C ARG A 193 -15.80 -6.18 11.35
N ASP A 194 -15.60 -4.89 11.52
CA ASP A 194 -16.65 -3.88 11.24
C ASP A 194 -16.82 -3.62 9.74
N LEU A 195 -15.75 -3.64 8.93
CA LEU A 195 -15.83 -3.56 7.47
C LEU A 195 -16.53 -4.79 6.87
N LYS A 196 -16.17 -5.99 7.34
CA LYS A 196 -16.83 -7.24 6.92
C LYS A 196 -18.32 -7.25 7.30
N ARG A 197 -18.67 -6.66 8.44
CA ARG A 197 -20.05 -6.52 8.90
C ARG A 197 -20.86 -5.51 8.08
N ARG A 198 -20.27 -4.38 7.66
CA ARG A 198 -20.93 -3.39 6.79
C ARG A 198 -21.18 -3.93 5.37
N MET A 199 -20.22 -4.64 4.77
CA MET A 199 -20.40 -5.29 3.48
C MET A 199 -21.44 -6.43 3.57
N TRP A 200 -21.45 -7.21 4.65
CA TRP A 200 -22.42 -8.26 4.89
C TRP A 200 -23.84 -7.70 5.01
N TRP A 201 -24.02 -6.59 5.73
CA TRP A 201 -25.34 -5.93 5.86
C TRP A 201 -25.87 -5.35 4.54
N LYS A 202 -25.01 -4.87 3.63
CA LYS A 202 -25.42 -4.46 2.28
C LYS A 202 -25.91 -5.66 1.46
N ASN A 203 -25.22 -6.78 1.52
CA ASN A 203 -25.63 -8.01 0.83
C ASN A 203 -26.91 -8.61 1.42
N VAL A 204 -27.08 -8.59 2.74
CA VAL A 204 -28.31 -9.07 3.39
C VAL A 204 -29.52 -8.22 3.01
N LYS A 205 -29.39 -6.89 2.94
CA LYS A 205 -30.47 -6.01 2.44
C LYS A 205 -30.85 -6.31 1.00
N LEU A 206 -29.87 -6.56 0.14
CA LEU A 206 -30.10 -6.92 -1.27
C LEU A 206 -30.78 -8.29 -1.38
N MET A 207 -30.35 -9.28 -0.62
CA MET A 207 -30.99 -10.61 -0.56
C MET A 207 -32.42 -10.51 -0.02
N GLY A 208 -32.67 -9.69 0.99
CA GLY A 208 -34.01 -9.45 1.52
C GLY A 208 -34.94 -8.83 0.48
N LEU A 209 -34.48 -7.84 -0.29
CA LEU A 209 -35.23 -7.23 -1.37
C LEU A 209 -35.57 -8.26 -2.46
N LEU A 210 -34.61 -9.08 -2.84
CA LEU A 210 -34.81 -10.14 -3.86
C LEU A 210 -35.82 -11.20 -3.39
N ALA A 211 -35.80 -11.57 -2.11
CA ALA A 211 -36.78 -12.50 -1.54
C ALA A 211 -38.22 -11.92 -1.60
N VAL A 212 -38.38 -10.63 -1.28
CA VAL A 212 -39.69 -9.97 -1.38
C VAL A 212 -40.22 -9.95 -2.83
N VAL A 213 -39.36 -9.67 -3.80
CA VAL A 213 -39.73 -9.70 -5.22
C VAL A 213 -40.18 -11.09 -5.66
N VAL A 214 -39.46 -12.14 -5.24
CA VAL A 214 -39.85 -13.53 -5.56
C VAL A 214 -41.20 -13.90 -4.95
N ILE A 215 -41.45 -13.50 -3.70
CA ILE A 215 -42.74 -13.74 -3.03
C ILE A 215 -43.89 -13.04 -3.79
N LEU A 216 -43.66 -11.78 -4.22
CA LEU A 216 -44.67 -11.04 -5.00
C LEU A 216 -44.99 -11.71 -6.35
N ILE A 217 -43.96 -12.22 -7.04
CA ILE A 217 -44.12 -12.96 -8.30
C ILE A 217 -44.95 -14.23 -8.06
N ILE A 218 -44.62 -15.01 -7.04
CA ILE A 218 -45.37 -16.22 -6.69
C ILE A 218 -46.82 -15.89 -6.37
N PHE A 219 -47.05 -14.83 -5.58
CA PHE A 219 -48.40 -14.39 -5.21
C PHE A 219 -49.22 -13.98 -6.43
N THR A 220 -48.65 -13.22 -7.38
CA THR A 220 -49.35 -12.83 -8.63
C THR A 220 -49.67 -14.04 -9.50
N ILE A 221 -48.78 -15.03 -9.59
CA ILE A 221 -49.01 -16.27 -10.34
C ILE A 221 -50.18 -17.07 -9.71
N VAL A 222 -50.19 -17.20 -8.39
CA VAL A 222 -51.24 -17.93 -7.66
C VAL A 222 -52.58 -17.25 -7.81
N MET A 223 -52.62 -15.89 -7.79
CA MET A 223 -53.86 -15.13 -8.01
C MET A 223 -54.37 -15.18 -9.45
N ALA A 224 -53.45 -15.29 -10.43
CA ALA A 224 -53.79 -15.40 -11.84
C ALA A 224 -54.26 -16.84 -12.25
N THR A 225 -53.92 -17.85 -11.45
CA THR A 225 -54.33 -19.26 -11.70
C THR A 225 -55.57 -19.68 -10.92
N LYS A 226 -56.12 -18.79 -10.07
CA LYS A 226 -57.34 -19.02 -9.31
C LYS A 226 -58.52 -18.27 -9.91
#